data_77bea01f0b0f0bc26afc8564e5f02bef
#
_entry.id   77bea01f0b0f0bc26afc8564e5f02bef
#
_cell.length_a   1.000
_cell.length_b   1.000
_cell.length_c   1.000
_cell.angle_alpha   90.00
_cell.angle_beta   90.00
_cell.angle_gamma   90.00
#
_symmetry.space_group_name_H-M   'P 1'
#
loop_
_entity.id
_entity.type
_entity.pdbx_description
1 polymer ?
#
loop_
_entity_poly.entity_id
_entity_poly.type
_entity_poly.pdbx_seq_one_letter_code
_entity_poly.pdbx_strand_id
1 'polypeptide(L)'
;MQANIENSGLFPTILASTVHDIKNSLSTLLELIRQILVKQNNCSDDLNQLEFEAARINHSLMQLLVMYKIDSQKFSLLIDEYPAIDIIREAVDQQARLSRLNNIDLQIACDDEVMCYCDYPNVSNALASVLNNALRYTKQTVLISVSEEIGYLRITIEDDGEGYPEHFLNADLNNMADLDWVSGNTGLGLYFVSVIAGLHKRGDVCGYVQVDNQSRLGGARFNLFLP
;
A
#
# COMPACT_ATOMS: atom_id res chain seq x y z
N MET A 1 -8.35 -32.43 -19.38
CA MET A 1 -7.50 -31.53 -20.14
C MET A 1 -7.09 -30.45 -19.14
N GLN A 2 -5.91 -30.60 -18.52
CA GLN A 2 -5.38 -29.70 -17.50
C GLN A 2 -4.93 -28.41 -18.21
N ALA A 3 -5.53 -27.29 -17.84
CA ALA A 3 -5.00 -25.98 -18.20
C ALA A 3 -3.74 -25.76 -17.34
N ASN A 4 -2.57 -25.94 -17.94
CA ASN A 4 -1.31 -25.42 -17.42
C ASN A 4 -1.43 -23.91 -17.42
N ILE A 5 -1.65 -23.34 -16.24
CA ILE A 5 -1.46 -21.91 -16.01
C ILE A 5 0.04 -21.68 -16.08
N GLU A 6 0.48 -21.02 -17.14
CA GLU A 6 1.85 -20.53 -17.30
C GLU A 6 2.10 -19.41 -16.27
N ASN A 7 2.36 -19.80 -15.03
CA ASN A 7 2.73 -18.88 -13.93
C ASN A 7 4.23 -18.63 -13.85
N SER A 8 4.98 -18.93 -14.95
CA SER A 8 6.45 -18.88 -14.92
C SER A 8 7.07 -17.48 -15.02
N GLY A 9 6.26 -16.42 -15.21
CA GLY A 9 6.75 -15.05 -15.40
C GLY A 9 6.53 -14.08 -14.25
N LEU A 10 5.54 -14.33 -13.39
CA LEU A 10 5.13 -13.36 -12.36
C LEU A 10 6.21 -13.17 -11.27
N PHE A 11 6.69 -14.26 -10.70
CA PHE A 11 7.69 -14.22 -9.63
C PHE A 11 9.03 -13.59 -10.04
N PRO A 12 9.63 -13.88 -11.22
CA PRO A 12 10.81 -13.16 -11.67
C PRO A 12 10.59 -11.66 -11.84
N THR A 13 9.42 -11.24 -12.29
CA THR A 13 9.09 -9.83 -12.46
C THR A 13 8.93 -9.10 -11.12
N ILE A 14 8.21 -9.71 -10.16
CA ILE A 14 8.10 -9.19 -8.79
C ILE A 14 9.49 -9.09 -8.16
N LEU A 15 10.30 -10.15 -8.27
CA LEU A 15 11.63 -10.18 -7.70
C LEU A 15 12.51 -9.06 -8.27
N ALA A 16 12.50 -8.87 -9.61
CA ALA A 16 13.29 -7.83 -10.25
C ALA A 16 12.90 -6.43 -9.78
N SER A 17 11.62 -6.13 -9.68
CA SER A 17 11.12 -4.84 -9.19
C SER A 17 11.48 -4.62 -7.72
N THR A 18 11.22 -5.62 -6.88
CA THR A 18 11.55 -5.50 -5.45
C THR A 18 13.06 -5.34 -5.22
N VAL A 19 13.89 -6.05 -6.00
CA VAL A 19 15.35 -5.87 -5.96
C VAL A 19 15.74 -4.46 -6.39
N HIS A 20 15.09 -3.89 -7.41
CA HIS A 20 15.32 -2.50 -7.83
C HIS A 20 15.00 -1.52 -6.70
N ASP A 21 13.89 -1.69 -5.99
CA ASP A 21 13.49 -0.81 -4.89
C ASP A 21 14.40 -0.93 -3.67
N ILE A 22 14.76 -2.16 -3.31
CA ILE A 22 15.73 -2.40 -2.25
C ILE A 22 17.06 -1.71 -2.61
N LYS A 23 17.53 -1.83 -3.86
CA LYS A 23 18.74 -1.17 -4.33
C LYS A 23 18.66 0.35 -4.18
N ASN A 24 17.54 0.97 -4.59
CA ASN A 24 17.36 2.42 -4.50
C ASN A 24 17.34 2.87 -3.03
N SER A 25 16.62 2.15 -2.17
CA SER A 25 16.58 2.44 -0.73
C SER A 25 17.94 2.27 -0.07
N LEU A 26 18.67 1.21 -0.43
CA LEU A 26 20.03 0.98 0.07
C LEU A 26 20.99 2.10 -0.39
N SER A 27 20.87 2.56 -1.62
CA SER A 27 21.68 3.68 -2.14
C SER A 27 21.41 4.96 -1.34
N THR A 28 20.14 5.27 -1.03
CA THR A 28 19.77 6.40 -0.19
C THR A 28 20.33 6.27 1.23
N LEU A 29 20.21 5.08 1.83
CA LEU A 29 20.80 4.80 3.15
C LEU A 29 22.32 5.03 3.17
N LEU A 30 23.03 4.56 2.15
CA LEU A 30 24.49 4.74 2.05
C LEU A 30 24.87 6.22 1.89
N GLU A 31 24.09 6.99 1.12
CA GLU A 31 24.31 8.42 0.98
C GLU A 31 24.09 9.16 2.31
N LEU A 32 23.03 8.84 3.04
CA LEU A 32 22.75 9.41 4.36
C LEU A 32 23.84 9.06 5.37
N ILE A 33 24.34 7.84 5.38
CA ILE A 33 25.49 7.45 6.22
C ILE A 33 26.71 8.33 5.91
N ARG A 34 27.01 8.56 4.62
CA ARG A 34 28.12 9.46 4.21
C ARG A 34 27.90 10.88 4.70
N GLN A 35 26.67 11.40 4.60
CA GLN A 35 26.33 12.74 5.08
C GLN A 35 26.49 12.87 6.60
N ILE A 36 26.10 11.84 7.38
CA ILE A 36 26.30 11.79 8.83
C ILE A 36 27.80 11.84 9.18
N LEU A 37 28.60 11.04 8.48
CA LEU A 37 30.06 10.99 8.70
C LEU A 37 30.74 12.31 8.38
N VAL A 38 30.21 13.09 7.46
CA VAL A 38 30.75 14.42 7.08
C VAL A 38 30.24 15.53 8.01
N LYS A 39 29.02 15.44 8.52
CA LYS A 39 28.37 16.47 9.34
C LYS A 39 28.37 16.09 10.83
N GLN A 40 29.44 16.24 11.53
CA GLN A 40 29.53 15.90 12.96
C GLN A 40 28.62 16.67 13.93
N ASN A 41 27.71 17.54 13.47
CA ASN A 41 26.99 18.47 14.34
C ASN A 41 25.45 18.43 14.31
N ASN A 42 24.75 17.60 13.51
CA ASN A 42 23.28 17.53 13.54
C ASN A 42 22.77 16.12 13.20
N CYS A 43 22.80 15.25 14.19
CA CYS A 43 22.59 13.80 14.00
C CYS A 43 21.11 13.36 13.97
N SER A 44 20.15 14.22 14.35
CA SER A 44 18.75 13.78 14.56
C SER A 44 17.96 13.57 13.27
N ASP A 45 18.05 14.48 12.30
CA ASP A 45 17.24 14.40 11.08
C ASP A 45 17.77 13.31 10.13
N ASP A 46 19.10 13.18 10.04
CA ASP A 46 19.74 12.14 9.22
C ASP A 46 19.47 10.73 9.78
N LEU A 47 19.50 10.55 11.11
CA LEU A 47 19.11 9.28 11.75
C LEU A 47 17.65 8.96 11.51
N ASN A 48 16.82 9.97 11.57
CA ASN A 48 15.40 9.86 11.28
C ASN A 48 15.16 9.41 9.83
N GLN A 49 15.89 9.92 8.88
CA GLN A 49 15.79 9.52 7.48
C GLN A 49 16.30 8.09 7.26
N LEU A 50 17.36 7.69 7.94
CA LEU A 50 17.87 6.30 7.91
C LEU A 50 16.84 5.31 8.41
N GLU A 51 16.19 5.61 9.53
CA GLU A 51 15.13 4.76 10.08
C GLU A 51 13.95 4.63 9.11
N PHE A 52 13.53 5.74 8.49
CA PHE A 52 12.48 5.74 7.49
C PHE A 52 12.82 4.85 6.28
N GLU A 53 14.03 4.97 5.73
CA GLU A 53 14.46 4.13 4.60
C GLU A 53 14.58 2.65 4.99
N ALA A 54 15.06 2.36 6.19
CA ALA A 54 15.09 0.99 6.70
C ALA A 54 13.69 0.38 6.86
N ALA A 55 12.74 1.16 7.39
CA ALA A 55 11.34 0.74 7.51
C ALA A 55 10.72 0.50 6.12
N ARG A 56 11.01 1.34 5.13
CA ARG A 56 10.55 1.20 3.75
C ARG A 56 11.07 -0.09 3.10
N ILE A 57 12.35 -0.40 3.28
CA ILE A 57 12.94 -1.65 2.79
C ILE A 57 12.24 -2.85 3.43
N ASN A 58 12.08 -2.82 4.76
CA ASN A 58 11.43 -3.91 5.48
C ASN A 58 10.00 -4.14 5.00
N HIS A 59 9.23 -3.07 4.78
CA HIS A 59 7.86 -3.15 4.24
C HIS A 59 7.84 -3.82 2.86
N SER A 60 8.74 -3.41 1.95
CA SER A 60 8.85 -4.00 0.62
C SER A 60 9.24 -5.48 0.66
N LEU A 61 10.13 -5.86 1.58
CA LEU A 61 10.50 -7.27 1.79
C LEU A 61 9.33 -8.11 2.32
N MET A 62 8.54 -7.58 3.23
CA MET A 62 7.34 -8.26 3.74
C MET A 62 6.30 -8.46 2.64
N GLN A 63 6.06 -7.46 1.80
CA GLN A 63 5.18 -7.60 0.63
C GLN A 63 5.67 -8.71 -0.30
N LEU A 64 6.98 -8.71 -0.62
CA LEU A 64 7.58 -9.76 -1.46
C LEU A 64 7.40 -11.15 -0.85
N LEU A 65 7.62 -11.29 0.46
CA LEU A 65 7.48 -12.56 1.16
C LEU A 65 6.03 -13.08 1.11
N VAL A 66 5.04 -12.20 1.29
CA VAL A 66 3.63 -12.56 1.17
C VAL A 66 3.32 -13.00 -0.26
N MET A 67 3.76 -12.24 -1.27
CA MET A 67 3.56 -12.60 -2.67
C MET A 67 4.22 -13.94 -3.03
N TYR A 68 5.41 -14.21 -2.54
CA TYR A 68 6.07 -15.51 -2.70
C TYR A 68 5.27 -16.66 -2.07
N LYS A 69 4.71 -16.44 -0.87
CA LYS A 69 3.85 -17.44 -0.20
C LYS A 69 2.57 -17.71 -0.99
N ILE A 70 1.97 -16.68 -1.58
CA ILE A 70 0.77 -16.80 -2.43
C ILE A 70 1.10 -17.61 -3.68
N ASP A 71 2.18 -17.25 -4.40
CA ASP A 71 2.62 -17.96 -5.63
C ASP A 71 2.94 -19.43 -5.33
N SER A 72 3.60 -19.71 -4.20
CA SER A 72 3.92 -21.07 -3.77
C SER A 72 2.74 -21.85 -3.15
N GLN A 73 1.53 -21.31 -3.16
CA GLN A 73 0.32 -21.89 -2.58
C GLN A 73 0.43 -22.23 -1.07
N LYS A 74 1.30 -21.52 -0.35
CA LYS A 74 1.56 -21.67 1.09
C LYS A 74 0.95 -20.55 1.91
N PHE A 75 0.12 -19.73 1.30
CA PHE A 75 -0.53 -18.59 1.95
C PHE A 75 -2.01 -18.91 2.22
N SER A 76 -2.45 -18.61 3.43
CA SER A 76 -3.86 -18.63 3.81
C SER A 76 -4.15 -17.41 4.68
N LEU A 77 -5.28 -16.77 4.44
CA LEU A 77 -5.75 -15.67 5.28
C LEU A 77 -6.28 -16.21 6.62
N LEU A 78 -6.04 -15.45 7.68
CA LEU A 78 -6.65 -15.62 8.99
C LEU A 78 -7.72 -14.54 9.14
N ILE A 79 -8.92 -14.84 8.60
CA ILE A 79 -10.03 -13.89 8.63
C ILE A 79 -10.76 -14.00 9.96
N ASP A 80 -10.92 -12.84 10.62
CA ASP A 80 -11.70 -12.68 11.83
C ASP A 80 -12.40 -11.31 11.80
N GLU A 81 -13.25 -11.02 12.78
CA GLU A 81 -14.00 -9.78 12.89
C GLU A 81 -13.23 -8.75 13.72
N TYR A 82 -13.01 -7.57 13.16
CA TYR A 82 -12.30 -6.47 13.82
C TYR A 82 -13.03 -5.13 13.61
N PRO A 83 -12.97 -4.18 14.56
CA PRO A 83 -13.39 -2.82 14.30
C PRO A 83 -12.60 -2.22 13.14
N ALA A 84 -13.28 -1.69 12.12
CA ALA A 84 -12.63 -1.10 10.95
C ALA A 84 -11.68 0.04 11.32
N ILE A 85 -12.05 0.79 12.36
CA ILE A 85 -11.26 1.91 12.88
C ILE A 85 -9.88 1.45 13.40
N ASP A 86 -9.78 0.25 14.01
CA ASP A 86 -8.52 -0.24 14.56
C ASP A 86 -7.55 -0.63 13.44
N ILE A 87 -8.06 -1.23 12.35
CA ILE A 87 -7.27 -1.55 11.15
C ILE A 87 -6.70 -0.27 10.52
N ILE A 88 -7.55 0.78 10.45
CA ILE A 88 -7.16 2.08 9.88
C ILE A 88 -6.13 2.76 10.78
N ARG A 89 -6.33 2.77 12.10
CA ARG A 89 -5.37 3.36 13.06
C ARG A 89 -4.01 2.69 12.97
N GLU A 90 -3.96 1.35 12.89
CA GLU A 90 -2.70 0.62 12.69
C GLU A 90 -1.99 1.07 11.41
N ALA A 91 -2.71 1.18 10.28
CA ALA A 91 -2.15 1.64 9.02
C ALA A 91 -1.65 3.10 9.10
N VAL A 92 -2.38 3.97 9.79
CA VAL A 92 -2.01 5.38 10.03
C VAL A 92 -0.79 5.49 10.92
N ASP A 93 -0.71 4.70 11.99
CA ASP A 93 0.43 4.72 12.93
C ASP A 93 1.72 4.31 12.23
N GLN A 94 1.66 3.33 11.31
CA GLN A 94 2.80 2.96 10.47
C GLN A 94 3.29 4.13 9.58
N GLN A 95 2.42 5.09 9.23
CA GLN A 95 2.72 6.24 8.37
C GLN A 95 2.81 7.58 9.14
N ALA A 96 2.58 7.58 10.46
CA ALA A 96 2.48 8.79 11.29
C ALA A 96 3.72 9.71 11.18
N ARG A 97 4.89 9.13 10.92
CA ARG A 97 6.12 9.88 10.75
C ARG A 97 6.16 10.63 9.42
N LEU A 98 5.78 9.97 8.31
CA LEU A 98 5.76 10.59 6.99
C LEU A 98 4.77 11.74 6.96
N SER A 99 3.59 11.55 7.55
CA SER A 99 2.58 12.60 7.71
C SER A 99 3.13 13.83 8.45
N ARG A 100 3.82 13.62 9.58
CA ARG A 100 4.42 14.72 10.37
C ARG A 100 5.54 15.44 9.61
N LEU A 101 6.45 14.70 8.96
CA LEU A 101 7.56 15.29 8.21
C LEU A 101 7.08 16.16 7.06
N ASN A 102 6.02 15.75 6.38
CA ASN A 102 5.44 16.46 5.26
C ASN A 102 4.37 17.48 5.70
N ASN A 103 4.09 17.58 7.01
CA ASN A 103 3.06 18.45 7.58
C ASN A 103 1.67 18.25 6.94
N ILE A 104 1.29 16.97 6.73
CA ILE A 104 0.04 16.55 6.11
C ILE A 104 -1.02 16.33 7.19
N ASP A 105 -2.20 16.91 6.99
CA ASP A 105 -3.40 16.68 7.81
C ASP A 105 -4.05 15.35 7.39
N LEU A 106 -4.00 14.36 8.28
CA LEU A 106 -4.54 13.04 8.05
C LEU A 106 -5.84 12.89 8.86
N GLN A 107 -6.96 12.81 8.16
CA GLN A 107 -8.30 12.76 8.72
C GLN A 107 -8.90 11.35 8.59
N ILE A 108 -9.61 10.89 9.63
CA ILE A 108 -10.32 9.61 9.64
C ILE A 108 -11.80 9.87 9.87
N ALA A 109 -12.63 9.38 8.96
CA ALA A 109 -14.09 9.39 9.02
C ALA A 109 -14.60 7.94 9.01
N CYS A 110 -14.59 7.32 10.17
CA CYS A 110 -15.05 5.94 10.41
C CYS A 110 -15.88 5.92 11.68
N ASP A 111 -17.03 5.27 11.65
CA ASP A 111 -17.82 4.99 12.83
C ASP A 111 -17.15 3.86 13.63
N ASP A 112 -17.05 4.00 14.94
CA ASP A 112 -16.41 3.01 15.82
C ASP A 112 -17.17 1.67 15.87
N GLU A 113 -18.46 1.65 15.48
CA GLU A 113 -19.29 0.43 15.46
C GLU A 113 -19.15 -0.38 14.17
N VAL A 114 -18.48 0.15 13.14
CA VAL A 114 -18.31 -0.54 11.86
C VAL A 114 -17.29 -1.67 12.00
N MET A 115 -17.74 -2.89 11.69
CA MET A 115 -16.92 -4.09 11.76
C MET A 115 -16.43 -4.51 10.37
N CYS A 116 -15.23 -5.06 10.33
CA CYS A 116 -14.57 -5.58 9.12
C CYS A 116 -14.19 -7.04 9.32
N TYR A 117 -14.65 -7.93 8.43
CA TYR A 117 -14.22 -9.33 8.39
C TYR A 117 -12.98 -9.44 7.49
N CYS A 118 -11.80 -9.56 8.09
CA CYS A 118 -10.58 -9.55 7.30
C CYS A 118 -9.40 -10.23 8.00
N ASP A 119 -8.33 -10.43 7.26
CA ASP A 119 -7.00 -10.71 7.80
C ASP A 119 -6.38 -9.37 8.23
N TYR A 120 -6.45 -9.07 9.52
CA TYR A 120 -6.04 -7.79 10.10
C TYR A 120 -4.62 -7.37 9.69
N PRO A 121 -3.56 -8.20 9.87
CA PRO A 121 -2.21 -7.81 9.52
C PRO A 121 -2.04 -7.50 8.02
N ASN A 122 -2.66 -8.29 7.14
CA ASN A 122 -2.50 -8.10 5.71
C ASN A 122 -3.30 -6.90 5.19
N VAL A 123 -4.48 -6.63 5.74
CA VAL A 123 -5.29 -5.46 5.35
C VAL A 123 -4.67 -4.17 5.90
N SER A 124 -4.21 -4.13 7.16
CA SER A 124 -3.53 -2.95 7.69
C SER A 124 -2.25 -2.61 6.92
N ASN A 125 -1.44 -3.62 6.56
CA ASN A 125 -0.26 -3.42 5.71
C ASN A 125 -0.62 -2.96 4.28
N ALA A 126 -1.71 -3.47 3.72
CA ALA A 126 -2.22 -3.03 2.43
C ALA A 126 -2.63 -1.55 2.46
N LEU A 127 -3.41 -1.15 3.47
CA LEU A 127 -3.79 0.25 3.68
C LEU A 127 -2.58 1.15 3.92
N ALA A 128 -1.60 0.72 4.72
CA ALA A 128 -0.37 1.46 4.95
C ALA A 128 0.41 1.70 3.65
N SER A 129 0.40 0.73 2.71
CA SER A 129 1.01 0.89 1.39
C SER A 129 0.32 1.98 0.56
N VAL A 130 -1.01 2.01 0.55
CA VAL A 130 -1.79 3.03 -0.14
C VAL A 130 -1.59 4.40 0.50
N LEU A 131 -1.62 4.45 1.84
CA LEU A 131 -1.36 5.69 2.60
C LEU A 131 0.03 6.26 2.33
N ASN A 132 1.05 5.40 2.22
CA ASN A 132 2.40 5.84 1.84
C ASN A 132 2.40 6.54 0.48
N ASN A 133 1.65 6.02 -0.49
CA ASN A 133 1.50 6.65 -1.79
C ASN A 133 0.75 7.98 -1.67
N ALA A 134 -0.41 8.00 -1.01
CA ALA A 134 -1.19 9.21 -0.81
C ALA A 134 -0.36 10.33 -0.15
N LEU A 135 0.36 10.02 0.94
CA LEU A 135 1.21 10.97 1.67
C LEU A 135 2.41 11.50 0.88
N ARG A 136 2.80 10.85 -0.23
CA ARG A 136 3.86 11.33 -1.11
C ARG A 136 3.37 12.34 -2.14
N TYR A 137 2.12 12.20 -2.58
CA TYR A 137 1.57 12.97 -3.70
C TYR A 137 0.56 14.01 -3.28
N THR A 138 0.03 13.91 -2.05
CA THR A 138 -0.86 14.93 -1.47
C THR A 138 -0.13 16.26 -1.27
N LYS A 139 -0.89 17.33 -1.30
CA LYS A 139 -0.39 18.69 -1.00
C LYS A 139 -0.50 18.99 0.49
N GLN A 140 -1.66 18.72 1.09
CA GLN A 140 -1.95 19.08 2.49
C GLN A 140 -2.80 18.06 3.24
N THR A 141 -3.75 17.39 2.58
CA THR A 141 -4.79 16.62 3.28
C THR A 141 -4.97 15.22 2.68
N VAL A 142 -5.03 14.22 3.56
CA VAL A 142 -5.48 12.87 3.22
C VAL A 142 -6.69 12.54 4.10
N LEU A 143 -7.77 12.06 3.48
CA LEU A 143 -8.98 11.62 4.16
C LEU A 143 -9.18 10.12 3.98
N ILE A 144 -9.34 9.41 5.09
CA ILE A 144 -9.72 8.00 5.10
C ILE A 144 -11.17 7.93 5.54
N SER A 145 -12.02 7.26 4.78
CA SER A 145 -13.41 7.06 5.16
C SER A 145 -13.87 5.62 4.95
N VAL A 146 -14.86 5.19 5.73
CA VAL A 146 -15.47 3.87 5.64
C VAL A 146 -16.95 4.03 5.34
N SER A 147 -17.46 3.15 4.48
CA SER A 147 -18.88 3.04 4.19
C SER A 147 -19.27 1.61 3.90
N GLU A 148 -20.47 1.23 4.29
CA GLU A 148 -21.06 -0.04 3.91
C GLU A 148 -21.77 0.09 2.56
N GLU A 149 -21.53 -0.87 1.69
CA GLU A 149 -22.21 -1.01 0.41
C GLU A 149 -22.85 -2.41 0.33
N ILE A 150 -23.72 -2.63 -0.67
CA ILE A 150 -24.40 -3.91 -0.81
C ILE A 150 -23.36 -5.03 -1.00
N GLY A 151 -23.13 -5.81 0.04
CA GLY A 151 -22.21 -6.94 0.04
C GLY A 151 -20.74 -6.62 0.30
N TYR A 152 -20.39 -5.35 0.59
CA TYR A 152 -19.02 -4.92 0.82
C TYR A 152 -18.91 -3.89 1.93
N LEU A 153 -17.80 -3.95 2.64
CA LEU A 153 -17.25 -2.81 3.36
C LEU A 153 -16.28 -2.09 2.42
N ARG A 154 -16.50 -0.79 2.20
CA ARG A 154 -15.61 0.04 1.39
C ARG A 154 -14.77 0.94 2.29
N ILE A 155 -13.45 0.83 2.17
CA ILE A 155 -12.48 1.75 2.77
C ILE A 155 -11.95 2.64 1.65
N THR A 156 -12.11 3.95 1.79
CA THR A 156 -11.71 4.94 0.79
C THR A 156 -10.58 5.80 1.34
N ILE A 157 -9.53 6.01 0.55
CA ILE A 157 -8.43 6.92 0.83
C ILE A 157 -8.43 7.98 -0.27
N GLU A 158 -8.56 9.24 0.11
CA GLU A 158 -8.63 10.39 -0.78
C GLU A 158 -7.53 11.39 -0.44
N ASP A 159 -6.94 12.01 -1.46
CA ASP A 159 -5.95 13.06 -1.31
C ASP A 159 -6.29 14.32 -2.12
N ASP A 160 -5.55 15.39 -1.88
CA ASP A 160 -5.63 16.66 -2.58
C ASP A 160 -4.47 16.89 -3.56
N GLY A 161 -3.82 15.79 -4.02
CA GLY A 161 -2.70 15.81 -4.94
C GLY A 161 -3.07 16.07 -6.40
N GLU A 162 -2.25 15.57 -7.31
CA GLU A 162 -2.47 15.69 -8.77
C GLU A 162 -3.36 14.58 -9.33
N GLY A 163 -3.68 13.57 -8.53
CA GLY A 163 -4.41 12.39 -8.97
C GLY A 163 -3.52 11.30 -9.57
N TYR A 164 -4.15 10.18 -9.95
CA TYR A 164 -3.48 9.10 -10.66
C TYR A 164 -3.22 9.48 -12.12
N PRO A 165 -2.05 9.15 -12.67
CA PRO A 165 -1.79 9.27 -14.10
C PRO A 165 -2.79 8.43 -14.92
N GLU A 166 -3.08 8.87 -16.14
CA GLU A 166 -4.11 8.26 -16.98
C GLU A 166 -3.87 6.76 -17.26
N HIS A 167 -2.61 6.34 -17.38
CA HIS A 167 -2.27 4.93 -17.59
C HIS A 167 -2.64 4.05 -16.38
N PHE A 168 -2.62 4.58 -15.14
CA PHE A 168 -3.09 3.86 -13.95
C PHE A 168 -4.61 3.74 -13.89
N LEU A 169 -5.34 4.75 -14.36
CA LEU A 169 -6.81 4.72 -14.37
C LEU A 169 -7.37 3.67 -15.33
N ASN A 170 -6.61 3.32 -16.37
CA ASN A 170 -6.97 2.34 -17.38
C ASN A 170 -6.31 0.96 -17.15
N ALA A 171 -5.45 0.81 -16.16
CA ALA A 171 -4.76 -0.43 -15.87
C ALA A 171 -5.67 -1.42 -15.12
N ASP A 172 -5.53 -2.72 -15.44
CA ASP A 172 -6.03 -3.78 -14.59
C ASP A 172 -5.08 -3.92 -13.39
N LEU A 173 -5.50 -3.44 -12.22
CA LEU A 173 -4.70 -3.51 -11.00
C LEU A 173 -4.43 -4.95 -10.53
N ASN A 174 -5.13 -5.94 -11.08
CA ASN A 174 -4.87 -7.36 -10.83
C ASN A 174 -3.85 -7.95 -11.81
N ASN A 175 -3.50 -7.20 -12.87
CA ASN A 175 -2.50 -7.62 -13.85
C ASN A 175 -1.21 -6.84 -13.65
N MET A 176 -0.20 -7.52 -13.15
CA MET A 176 1.10 -6.93 -12.87
C MET A 176 1.78 -6.37 -14.13
N ALA A 177 1.46 -6.90 -15.30
CA ALA A 177 2.04 -6.45 -16.57
C ALA A 177 1.52 -5.07 -17.02
N ASP A 178 0.34 -4.66 -16.54
CA ASP A 178 -0.29 -3.38 -16.88
C ASP A 178 0.23 -2.22 -15.98
N LEU A 179 1.00 -2.56 -14.95
CA LEU A 179 1.55 -1.57 -14.03
C LEU A 179 2.93 -1.10 -14.51
N ASP A 180 3.08 0.20 -14.70
CA ASP A 180 4.33 0.80 -15.20
C ASP A 180 5.43 0.80 -14.12
N TRP A 181 6.50 0.06 -14.35
CA TRP A 181 7.65 -0.12 -13.46
C TRP A 181 8.72 0.98 -13.62
N VAL A 182 8.56 1.88 -14.60
CA VAL A 182 9.65 2.77 -15.06
C VAL A 182 9.78 4.05 -14.21
N SER A 183 8.72 4.50 -13.56
CA SER A 183 8.69 5.82 -12.89
C SER A 183 9.16 5.85 -11.43
N GLY A 184 9.81 4.78 -10.93
CA GLY A 184 10.30 4.73 -9.53
C GLY A 184 9.24 4.43 -8.48
N ASN A 185 7.99 4.39 -8.86
CA ASN A 185 6.87 3.85 -8.09
C ASN A 185 6.50 2.51 -8.70
N THR A 186 6.86 1.45 -8.04
CA THR A 186 6.84 0.10 -8.58
C THR A 186 5.48 -0.47 -8.89
N GLY A 187 4.37 0.24 -8.65
CA GLY A 187 3.03 -0.36 -8.74
C GLY A 187 2.83 -1.55 -7.78
N LEU A 188 3.94 -2.06 -7.21
CA LEU A 188 3.92 -3.23 -6.32
C LEU A 188 2.96 -3.07 -5.16
N GLY A 189 2.89 -1.85 -4.58
CA GLY A 189 1.98 -1.56 -3.49
C GLY A 189 0.52 -1.73 -3.88
N LEU A 190 0.09 -1.16 -5.01
CA LEU A 190 -1.29 -1.29 -5.49
C LEU A 190 -1.61 -2.72 -5.93
N TYR A 191 -0.66 -3.39 -6.59
CA TYR A 191 -0.79 -4.80 -6.95
C TYR A 191 -0.92 -5.68 -5.69
N PHE A 192 -0.08 -5.47 -4.68
CA PHE A 192 -0.17 -6.17 -3.40
C PHE A 192 -1.57 -6.01 -2.78
N VAL A 193 -2.08 -4.78 -2.75
CA VAL A 193 -3.41 -4.49 -2.20
C VAL A 193 -4.51 -5.19 -2.99
N SER A 194 -4.44 -5.21 -4.33
CA SER A 194 -5.43 -5.88 -5.18
C SER A 194 -5.43 -7.39 -4.97
N VAL A 195 -4.25 -8.00 -4.82
CA VAL A 195 -4.12 -9.42 -4.52
C VAL A 195 -4.68 -9.75 -3.13
N ILE A 196 -4.33 -8.97 -2.11
CA ILE A 196 -4.88 -9.16 -0.75
C ILE A 196 -6.40 -8.99 -0.75
N ALA A 197 -6.94 -7.97 -1.42
CA ALA A 197 -8.39 -7.81 -1.58
C ALA A 197 -9.03 -9.05 -2.23
N GLY A 198 -8.50 -9.51 -3.37
CA GLY A 198 -9.04 -10.64 -4.11
C GLY A 198 -8.99 -11.99 -3.37
N LEU A 199 -8.11 -12.12 -2.38
CA LEU A 199 -8.05 -13.29 -1.51
C LEU A 199 -9.16 -13.27 -0.44
N HIS A 200 -9.71 -12.11 -0.07
CA HIS A 200 -10.86 -12.00 0.82
C HIS A 200 -12.13 -12.38 0.06
N LYS A 201 -12.78 -13.44 0.49
CA LYS A 201 -13.94 -14.02 -0.21
C LYS A 201 -15.07 -14.36 0.76
N ARG A 202 -16.30 -14.08 0.33
CA ARG A 202 -17.52 -14.54 1.00
C ARG A 202 -18.43 -15.22 -0.03
N GLY A 203 -18.44 -16.56 -0.05
CA GLY A 203 -19.06 -17.34 -1.12
C GLY A 203 -18.37 -17.06 -2.47
N ASP A 204 -19.15 -16.65 -3.46
CA ASP A 204 -18.65 -16.31 -4.81
C ASP A 204 -18.17 -14.84 -4.94
N VAL A 205 -18.35 -14.04 -3.88
CA VAL A 205 -18.00 -12.63 -3.85
C VAL A 205 -16.54 -12.48 -3.39
N CYS A 206 -15.73 -11.78 -4.19
CA CYS A 206 -14.33 -11.48 -3.89
C CYS A 206 -14.16 -10.00 -3.61
N GLY A 207 -13.24 -9.65 -2.72
CA GLY A 207 -12.79 -8.27 -2.58
C GLY A 207 -12.07 -7.77 -3.82
N TYR A 208 -12.02 -6.45 -3.99
CA TYR A 208 -11.36 -5.81 -5.13
C TYR A 208 -10.95 -4.38 -4.78
N VAL A 209 -10.21 -3.75 -5.67
CA VAL A 209 -9.78 -2.36 -5.54
C VAL A 209 -10.20 -1.55 -6.76
N GLN A 210 -10.40 -0.26 -6.54
CA GLN A 210 -10.66 0.72 -7.60
C GLN A 210 -9.89 2.00 -7.33
N VAL A 211 -9.42 2.64 -8.39
CA VAL A 211 -8.77 3.95 -8.32
C VAL A 211 -9.43 4.90 -9.32
N ASP A 212 -9.55 6.15 -8.94
CA ASP A 212 -10.01 7.22 -9.80
C ASP A 212 -9.50 8.59 -9.30
N ASN A 213 -9.82 9.65 -10.06
CA ASN A 213 -9.49 11.05 -9.72
C ASN A 213 -10.74 11.85 -9.32
N GLN A 214 -11.70 11.18 -8.66
CA GLN A 214 -12.94 11.82 -8.18
C GLN A 214 -12.91 12.03 -6.66
N SER A 215 -11.74 12.32 -6.12
CA SER A 215 -11.55 12.67 -4.72
C SER A 215 -12.37 13.93 -4.37
N ARG A 216 -13.01 13.91 -3.20
CA ARG A 216 -13.68 15.10 -2.63
C ARG A 216 -12.69 16.24 -2.35
N LEU A 217 -11.41 15.91 -2.23
CA LEU A 217 -10.31 16.83 -2.00
C LEU A 217 -9.67 17.34 -3.31
N GLY A 218 -10.06 16.76 -4.46
CA GLY A 218 -9.62 17.17 -5.79
C GLY A 218 -8.41 16.45 -6.36
N GLY A 219 -7.89 15.43 -5.67
CA GLY A 219 -6.77 14.60 -6.11
C GLY A 219 -7.16 13.16 -6.44
N ALA A 220 -6.34 12.19 -6.01
CA ALA A 220 -6.59 10.78 -6.19
C ALA A 220 -7.61 10.23 -5.20
N ARG A 221 -8.35 9.20 -5.62
CA ARG A 221 -9.20 8.39 -4.77
C ARG A 221 -8.90 6.92 -4.99
N PHE A 222 -8.61 6.24 -3.90
CA PHE A 222 -8.45 4.79 -3.84
C PHE A 222 -9.60 4.18 -3.04
N ASN A 223 -10.17 3.07 -3.52
CA ASN A 223 -11.21 2.32 -2.83
C ASN A 223 -10.80 0.85 -2.68
N LEU A 224 -10.86 0.34 -1.45
CA LEU A 224 -10.74 -1.08 -1.11
C LEU A 224 -12.13 -1.60 -0.76
N PHE A 225 -12.57 -2.67 -1.44
CA PHE A 225 -13.82 -3.35 -1.18
C PHE A 225 -13.54 -4.73 -0.59
N LEU A 226 -14.04 -4.99 0.62
CA LEU A 226 -13.96 -6.28 1.31
C LEU A 226 -15.37 -6.84 1.49
N PRO A 227 -15.64 -8.14 1.14
CA PRO A 227 -16.98 -8.73 1.19
C PRO A 227 -17.46 -9.11 2.60
#